data_47c8301272240fcbfd674a973fbc12ee
#
_entry.id   47c8301272240fcbfd674a973fbc12ee
#
_cell.length_a   1.000
_cell.length_b   1.000
_cell.length_c   1.000
_cell.angle_alpha   90.00
_cell.angle_beta   90.00
_cell.angle_gamma   90.00
#
_symmetry.space_group_name_H-M   'P 1'
#
loop_
_entity.id
_entity.type
_entity.pdbx_description
1 polymer ?
#
loop_
_entity_poly.entity_id
_entity_poly.type
_entity_poly.pdbx_seq_one_letter_code
_entity_poly.pdbx_strand_id
1 'polypeptide(L)'
;MSKHSIVRRIKMIGVYLLVAAVAALGWLWCALPEEVYLEPEQMLTLPRFGWVEPLRGHGSRNVASTRAAGSYQTTLALGGWLPVKTIRATVMHRPTVTVCGTPFGVKMFSEGALVVGFSEVHTAAGTVNPAKQAGLRLGDRVIRMGNTVTETNEQVHAALEAAAGAAVEVVYVRKGEQRQTTLLPVWDTQNAQWRAGMWVRDSSAGVGTLTFVDAQAGVFAGLGHPISDSDTGERVALRSGEIVACQIVGCTGGTAG
;
A
#
# COMPACT_ATOMS: atom_id res chain seq x y z
N MET A 1 -31.35 61.50 -9.17
CA MET A 1 -31.12 60.04 -9.36
C MET A 1 -32.47 59.37 -9.53
N SER A 2 -32.72 58.71 -10.66
CA SER A 2 -34.03 58.10 -10.95
C SER A 2 -34.28 56.90 -10.01
N LYS A 3 -35.52 56.80 -9.47
CA LYS A 3 -35.94 55.64 -8.61
C LYS A 3 -35.60 54.28 -9.23
N HIS A 4 -35.62 54.17 -10.56
CA HIS A 4 -35.26 52.93 -11.28
C HIS A 4 -33.77 52.53 -11.13
N SER A 5 -32.83 53.45 -11.03
CA SER A 5 -31.40 53.14 -10.86
C SER A 5 -31.11 52.61 -9.45
N ILE A 6 -31.82 53.09 -8.43
CA ILE A 6 -31.67 52.66 -7.04
C ILE A 6 -32.21 51.22 -6.91
N VAL A 7 -33.39 50.93 -7.45
CA VAL A 7 -33.99 49.55 -7.42
C VAL A 7 -33.10 48.55 -8.13
N ARG A 8 -32.49 48.90 -9.27
CA ARG A 8 -31.56 48.02 -10.01
C ARG A 8 -30.31 47.73 -9.20
N ARG A 9 -29.73 48.73 -8.51
CA ARG A 9 -28.56 48.54 -7.63
C ARG A 9 -28.88 47.65 -6.44
N ILE A 10 -30.04 47.80 -5.78
CA ILE A 10 -30.47 46.97 -4.68
C ILE A 10 -30.65 45.50 -5.15
N LYS A 11 -31.27 45.27 -6.31
CA LYS A 11 -31.41 43.93 -6.88
C LYS A 11 -30.05 43.31 -7.18
N MET A 12 -29.09 44.06 -7.76
CA MET A 12 -27.74 43.54 -8.02
C MET A 12 -27.00 43.20 -6.72
N ILE A 13 -27.07 44.03 -5.69
CA ILE A 13 -26.48 43.75 -4.39
C ILE A 13 -27.08 42.46 -3.80
N GLY A 14 -28.41 42.28 -3.88
CA GLY A 14 -29.07 41.05 -3.44
C GLY A 14 -28.58 39.81 -4.17
N VAL A 15 -28.37 39.89 -5.49
CA VAL A 15 -27.80 38.78 -6.28
C VAL A 15 -26.37 38.48 -5.86
N TYR A 16 -25.52 39.48 -5.68
CA TYR A 16 -24.13 39.26 -5.21
C TYR A 16 -24.08 38.64 -3.82
N LEU A 17 -24.93 39.07 -2.88
CA LEU A 17 -25.02 38.48 -1.54
C LEU A 17 -25.49 37.03 -1.59
N LEU A 18 -26.47 36.71 -2.45
CA LEU A 18 -26.94 35.34 -2.64
C LEU A 18 -25.82 34.44 -3.20
N VAL A 19 -25.12 34.90 -4.24
CA VAL A 19 -24.00 34.15 -4.83
C VAL A 19 -22.89 33.94 -3.80
N ALA A 20 -22.54 34.97 -3.01
CA ALA A 20 -21.54 34.86 -1.95
C ALA A 20 -21.97 33.86 -0.86
N ALA A 21 -23.25 33.86 -0.47
CA ALA A 21 -23.79 32.92 0.52
C ALA A 21 -23.74 31.47 0.00
N VAL A 22 -24.12 31.24 -1.26
CA VAL A 22 -24.05 29.92 -1.88
C VAL A 22 -22.59 29.42 -1.98
N ALA A 23 -21.67 30.30 -2.38
CA ALA A 23 -20.25 30.00 -2.44
C ALA A 23 -19.67 29.66 -1.05
N ALA A 24 -20.07 30.44 -0.03
CA ALA A 24 -19.64 30.17 1.36
C ALA A 24 -20.17 28.83 1.90
N LEU A 25 -21.43 28.48 1.62
CA LEU A 25 -22.00 27.19 1.99
C LEU A 25 -21.32 26.04 1.23
N GLY A 26 -21.03 26.21 -0.05
CA GLY A 26 -20.28 25.22 -0.84
C GLY A 26 -18.86 25.00 -0.30
N TRP A 27 -18.16 26.10 0.01
CA TRP A 27 -16.85 26.01 0.64
C TRP A 27 -16.92 25.29 2.00
N LEU A 28 -17.88 25.65 2.84
CA LEU A 28 -18.09 25.02 4.13
C LEU A 28 -18.37 23.53 3.99
N TRP A 29 -19.22 23.13 3.03
CA TRP A 29 -19.53 21.74 2.76
C TRP A 29 -18.28 20.93 2.39
N CYS A 30 -17.39 21.50 1.57
CA CYS A 30 -16.12 20.87 1.20
C CYS A 30 -15.11 20.85 2.36
N ALA A 31 -15.12 21.86 3.23
CA ALA A 31 -14.18 21.99 4.34
C ALA A 31 -14.56 21.12 5.56
N LEU A 32 -15.83 20.71 5.68
CA LEU A 32 -16.29 19.82 6.75
C LEU A 32 -15.87 18.38 6.49
N PRO A 33 -15.38 17.64 7.54
CA PRO A 33 -14.99 16.24 7.42
C PRO A 33 -16.18 15.36 7.03
N GLU A 34 -15.90 14.20 6.45
CA GLU A 34 -16.88 13.17 6.15
C GLU A 34 -17.07 12.20 7.32
N GLU A 35 -16.02 12.05 8.12
CA GLU A 35 -15.98 11.15 9.25
C GLU A 35 -15.29 11.81 10.45
N VAL A 36 -15.81 11.55 11.65
CA VAL A 36 -15.26 12.05 12.92
C VAL A 36 -15.20 10.91 13.92
N TYR A 37 -14.07 10.79 14.62
CA TYR A 37 -13.88 9.83 15.70
C TYR A 37 -14.08 10.51 17.05
N LEU A 38 -14.87 9.89 17.92
CA LEU A 38 -15.21 10.40 19.23
C LEU A 38 -14.86 9.35 20.29
N GLU A 39 -14.48 9.82 21.48
CA GLU A 39 -14.42 8.94 22.65
C GLU A 39 -15.82 8.75 23.23
N PRO A 40 -16.09 7.65 23.96
CA PRO A 40 -17.33 7.50 24.70
C PRO A 40 -17.59 8.71 25.60
N GLU A 41 -18.82 9.18 25.61
CA GLU A 41 -19.28 10.37 26.35
C GLU A 41 -18.73 11.73 25.83
N GLN A 42 -17.89 11.74 24.78
CA GLN A 42 -17.42 12.97 24.18
C GLN A 42 -18.51 13.61 23.30
N MET A 43 -18.76 14.89 23.52
CA MET A 43 -19.66 15.65 22.65
C MET A 43 -19.00 15.93 21.30
N LEU A 44 -19.77 15.81 20.22
CA LEU A 44 -19.30 16.18 18.89
C LEU A 44 -19.08 17.69 18.82
N THR A 45 -17.82 18.09 18.81
CA THR A 45 -17.38 19.46 18.60
C THR A 45 -16.37 19.52 17.48
N LEU A 46 -16.46 20.55 16.64
CA LEU A 46 -15.50 20.80 15.59
C LEU A 46 -14.65 22.02 15.96
N PRO A 47 -13.42 21.85 16.49
CA PRO A 47 -12.63 22.97 17.04
C PRO A 47 -12.39 24.10 16.02
N ARG A 48 -12.31 23.75 14.74
CA ARG A 48 -12.11 24.70 13.62
C ARG A 48 -13.40 25.40 13.18
N PHE A 49 -14.57 24.85 13.54
CA PHE A 49 -15.89 25.33 13.12
C PHE A 49 -16.86 25.33 14.32
N GLY A 50 -16.51 26.03 15.41
CA GLY A 50 -17.29 26.05 16.66
C GLY A 50 -18.74 26.54 16.55
N TRP A 51 -19.10 27.13 15.39
CA TRP A 51 -20.46 27.55 15.04
C TRP A 51 -21.24 26.51 14.22
N VAL A 52 -20.61 25.37 13.89
CA VAL A 52 -21.26 24.20 13.28
C VAL A 52 -21.52 23.16 14.39
N GLU A 53 -22.77 22.86 14.61
CA GLU A 53 -23.24 21.93 15.65
C GLU A 53 -24.10 20.83 15.03
N PRO A 54 -24.32 19.71 15.74
CA PRO A 54 -25.33 18.73 15.33
C PRO A 54 -26.71 19.39 15.22
N LEU A 55 -27.48 19.02 14.19
CA LEU A 55 -28.84 19.54 13.94
C LEU A 55 -29.74 19.30 15.17
N ARG A 56 -30.35 20.36 15.68
CA ARG A 56 -31.31 20.30 16.79
C ARG A 56 -32.66 19.80 16.26
N GLY A 57 -33.12 18.61 16.67
CA GLY A 57 -34.42 18.09 16.22
C GLY A 57 -34.82 16.77 16.91
N HIS A 58 -36.12 16.43 16.79
CA HIS A 58 -36.70 15.18 17.27
C HIS A 58 -36.14 14.00 16.47
N GLY A 59 -35.15 13.33 17.01
CA GLY A 59 -34.44 12.20 16.35
C GLY A 59 -32.94 12.28 16.36
N SER A 60 -32.36 13.46 16.60
CA SER A 60 -30.94 13.60 16.90
C SER A 60 -30.76 13.05 18.32
N ARG A 61 -30.39 11.77 18.45
CA ARG A 61 -29.89 11.24 19.72
C ARG A 61 -28.67 12.10 20.06
N ASN A 62 -28.84 12.95 21.08
CA ASN A 62 -27.72 13.65 21.69
C ASN A 62 -26.70 12.58 22.08
N VAL A 63 -25.57 12.60 21.43
CA VAL A 63 -24.52 11.56 21.41
C VAL A 63 -23.84 11.38 22.79
N ALA A 64 -24.17 12.22 23.74
CA ALA A 64 -23.74 12.10 25.14
C ALA A 64 -24.10 10.78 25.83
N SER A 65 -24.93 9.92 25.21
CA SER A 65 -25.41 8.69 25.85
C SER A 65 -25.01 7.37 25.21
N THR A 66 -24.24 7.37 24.11
CA THR A 66 -23.77 6.11 23.53
C THR A 66 -22.50 5.64 24.25
N ARG A 67 -22.68 4.92 25.36
CA ARG A 67 -21.60 4.21 26.08
C ARG A 67 -21.01 3.03 25.27
N ALA A 68 -21.62 2.67 24.15
CA ALA A 68 -21.18 1.55 23.32
C ALA A 68 -20.39 2.06 22.11
N ALA A 69 -19.29 1.41 21.78
CA ALA A 69 -18.57 1.60 20.53
C ALA A 69 -19.50 1.35 19.33
N GLY A 70 -19.46 2.22 18.33
CA GLY A 70 -20.29 2.09 17.14
C GLY A 70 -20.25 3.33 16.26
N SER A 71 -20.76 3.19 15.03
CA SER A 71 -20.86 4.30 14.08
C SER A 71 -22.33 4.72 13.93
N TYR A 72 -22.56 6.03 13.84
CA TYR A 72 -23.87 6.60 13.53
C TYR A 72 -23.71 7.77 12.58
N GLN A 73 -24.79 8.12 11.89
CA GLN A 73 -24.84 9.30 11.04
C GLN A 73 -25.45 10.48 11.80
N THR A 74 -24.87 11.66 11.65
CA THR A 74 -25.40 12.89 12.20
C THR A 74 -25.29 14.00 11.17
N THR A 75 -26.27 14.91 11.17
CA THR A 75 -26.26 16.07 10.28
C THR A 75 -25.68 17.27 11.02
N LEU A 76 -24.65 17.85 10.46
CA LEU A 76 -24.07 19.10 10.92
C LEU A 76 -24.92 20.28 10.41
N ALA A 77 -25.15 21.24 11.26
CA ALA A 77 -25.96 22.40 10.99
C ALA A 77 -25.26 23.67 11.45
N LEU A 78 -25.49 24.75 10.71
CA LEU A 78 -25.07 26.09 11.08
C LEU A 78 -25.94 26.60 12.23
N GLY A 79 -25.32 26.95 13.37
CA GLY A 79 -26.04 27.33 14.59
C GLY A 79 -26.99 26.28 15.10
N GLY A 80 -26.91 25.04 14.68
CA GLY A 80 -27.75 23.92 15.10
C GLY A 80 -29.12 23.83 14.43
N TRP A 81 -29.43 24.67 13.44
CA TRP A 81 -30.74 24.68 12.78
C TRP A 81 -30.70 24.63 11.23
N LEU A 82 -29.69 25.17 10.56
CA LEU A 82 -29.57 25.11 9.10
C LEU A 82 -28.68 23.91 8.69
N PRO A 83 -29.24 22.81 8.16
CA PRO A 83 -28.45 21.63 7.82
C PRO A 83 -27.45 21.95 6.69
N VAL A 84 -26.21 21.49 6.84
CA VAL A 84 -25.12 21.69 5.88
C VAL A 84 -24.62 20.36 5.32
N LYS A 85 -24.23 19.40 6.18
CA LYS A 85 -23.62 18.12 5.76
C LYS A 85 -23.97 17.00 6.71
N THR A 86 -24.28 15.84 6.19
CA THR A 86 -24.38 14.61 7.00
C THR A 86 -23.03 13.93 7.02
N ILE A 87 -22.56 13.60 8.21
CA ILE A 87 -21.27 12.96 8.45
C ILE A 87 -21.46 11.65 9.22
N ARG A 88 -20.44 10.79 9.17
CA ARG A 88 -20.35 9.61 10.02
C ARG A 88 -19.58 9.95 11.29
N ALA A 89 -20.15 9.69 12.43
CA ALA A 89 -19.48 9.77 13.73
C ALA A 89 -19.24 8.35 14.24
N THR A 90 -17.99 8.02 14.54
CA THR A 90 -17.58 6.71 15.04
C THR A 90 -17.11 6.88 16.48
N VAL A 91 -17.83 6.25 17.42
CA VAL A 91 -17.45 6.22 18.83
C VAL A 91 -16.54 5.03 19.07
N MET A 92 -15.33 5.30 19.55
CA MET A 92 -14.35 4.27 19.87
C MET A 92 -13.52 4.68 21.07
N HIS A 93 -13.10 3.69 21.85
CA HIS A 93 -12.11 3.94 22.89
C HIS A 93 -10.76 4.28 22.24
N ARG A 94 -10.07 5.26 22.79
CA ARG A 94 -8.70 5.56 22.36
C ARG A 94 -7.82 4.37 22.71
N PRO A 95 -7.14 3.75 21.71
CA PRO A 95 -6.26 2.63 21.99
C PRO A 95 -5.10 3.07 22.88
N THR A 96 -4.78 2.25 23.88
CA THR A 96 -3.59 2.43 24.70
C THR A 96 -2.52 1.49 24.19
N VAL A 97 -1.40 2.04 23.76
CA VAL A 97 -0.30 1.27 23.18
C VAL A 97 0.95 1.36 24.05
N THR A 98 1.70 0.27 24.09
CA THR A 98 3.03 0.24 24.69
C THR A 98 4.04 0.62 23.61
N VAL A 99 4.76 1.72 23.82
CA VAL A 99 5.83 2.17 22.93
C VAL A 99 7.01 1.24 23.05
N CYS A 100 7.58 0.86 21.91
CA CYS A 100 8.70 -0.05 21.78
C CYS A 100 9.85 0.60 21.00
N GLY A 101 10.95 -0.12 20.81
CA GLY A 101 12.12 0.28 20.04
C GLY A 101 12.97 -0.94 19.66
N THR A 102 12.42 -2.14 19.81
CA THR A 102 13.13 -3.40 19.58
C THR A 102 13.25 -3.67 18.05
N PRO A 103 14.44 -4.00 17.55
CA PRO A 103 14.60 -4.41 16.16
C PRO A 103 13.95 -5.78 15.92
N PHE A 104 13.40 -5.97 14.71
CA PHE A 104 12.94 -7.26 14.22
C PHE A 104 13.37 -7.45 12.76
N GLY A 105 13.56 -8.71 12.37
CA GLY A 105 13.80 -9.07 10.98
C GLY A 105 12.47 -9.21 10.22
N VAL A 106 12.48 -8.80 8.96
CA VAL A 106 11.39 -9.05 8.03
C VAL A 106 11.93 -9.90 6.90
N LYS A 107 11.35 -11.08 6.69
CA LYS A 107 11.60 -11.92 5.53
C LYS A 107 10.40 -11.84 4.61
N MET A 108 10.62 -11.49 3.36
CA MET A 108 9.57 -11.29 2.38
C MET A 108 9.76 -12.26 1.24
N PHE A 109 8.67 -12.86 0.79
CA PHE A 109 8.63 -13.78 -0.33
C PHE A 109 7.96 -13.10 -1.51
N SER A 110 8.61 -13.11 -2.68
CA SER A 110 8.07 -12.51 -3.89
C SER A 110 7.01 -13.41 -4.55
N GLU A 111 6.14 -12.78 -5.34
CA GLU A 111 5.32 -13.53 -6.29
C GLU A 111 6.17 -13.95 -7.49
N GLY A 112 6.59 -15.22 -7.52
CA GLY A 112 7.48 -15.75 -8.56
C GLY A 112 8.95 -15.45 -8.34
N ALA A 113 9.80 -16.10 -9.12
CA ALA A 113 11.25 -15.97 -9.04
C ALA A 113 11.73 -14.74 -9.86
N LEU A 114 12.29 -13.74 -9.18
CA LEU A 114 12.78 -12.50 -9.79
C LEU A 114 14.14 -12.72 -10.45
N VAL A 115 14.28 -12.40 -11.73
CA VAL A 115 15.56 -12.45 -12.45
C VAL A 115 16.43 -11.25 -12.02
N VAL A 116 17.49 -11.53 -11.28
CA VAL A 116 18.41 -10.51 -10.71
C VAL A 116 19.77 -10.49 -11.40
N GLY A 117 20.07 -11.48 -12.24
CA GLY A 117 21.36 -11.53 -12.95
C GLY A 117 21.39 -12.59 -14.03
N PHE A 118 22.46 -12.56 -14.81
CA PHE A 118 22.75 -13.56 -15.84
C PHE A 118 24.21 -14.01 -15.74
N SER A 119 24.45 -15.30 -16.04
CA SER A 119 25.79 -15.87 -16.17
C SER A 119 25.86 -16.74 -17.42
N GLU A 120 27.03 -16.82 -17.99
CA GLU A 120 27.30 -17.79 -19.07
C GLU A 120 27.28 -19.21 -18.53
N VAL A 121 26.75 -20.15 -19.31
CA VAL A 121 26.73 -21.58 -19.02
C VAL A 121 27.76 -22.27 -19.91
N HIS A 122 28.64 -23.06 -19.29
CA HIS A 122 29.66 -23.79 -20.01
C HIS A 122 29.12 -25.11 -20.54
N THR A 123 29.11 -25.25 -21.86
CA THR A 123 28.69 -26.48 -22.55
C THR A 123 29.87 -27.12 -23.29
N ALA A 124 29.69 -28.35 -23.78
CA ALA A 124 30.70 -28.98 -24.62
C ALA A 124 31.00 -28.23 -25.93
N ALA A 125 30.07 -27.39 -26.40
CA ALA A 125 30.18 -26.60 -27.63
C ALA A 125 30.64 -25.14 -27.40
N GLY A 126 30.90 -24.74 -26.15
CA GLY A 126 31.26 -23.37 -25.76
C GLY A 126 30.35 -22.78 -24.70
N THR A 127 30.39 -21.46 -24.54
CA THR A 127 29.56 -20.75 -23.56
C THR A 127 28.33 -20.15 -24.18
N VAL A 128 27.18 -20.28 -23.53
CA VAL A 128 25.88 -19.76 -23.99
C VAL A 128 25.08 -19.22 -22.79
N ASN A 129 24.08 -18.38 -23.10
CA ASN A 129 23.11 -17.95 -22.08
C ASN A 129 21.68 -18.16 -22.60
N PRO A 130 21.04 -19.28 -22.24
CA PRO A 130 19.71 -19.63 -22.70
C PRO A 130 18.63 -18.63 -22.31
N ALA A 131 18.69 -18.08 -21.10
CA ALA A 131 17.71 -17.11 -20.63
C ALA A 131 17.75 -15.81 -21.43
N LYS A 132 18.95 -15.28 -21.76
CA LYS A 132 19.09 -14.13 -22.65
C LYS A 132 18.60 -14.43 -24.06
N GLN A 133 18.91 -15.62 -24.58
CA GLN A 133 18.44 -16.07 -25.91
C GLN A 133 16.91 -16.17 -25.95
N ALA A 134 16.27 -16.58 -24.85
CA ALA A 134 14.83 -16.59 -24.70
C ALA A 134 14.21 -15.19 -24.52
N GLY A 135 15.03 -14.13 -24.43
CA GLY A 135 14.57 -12.75 -24.31
C GLY A 135 14.17 -12.34 -22.89
N LEU A 136 14.56 -13.11 -21.85
CA LEU A 136 14.41 -12.72 -20.44
C LEU A 136 15.34 -11.55 -20.11
N ARG A 137 14.94 -10.71 -19.17
CA ARG A 137 15.65 -9.49 -18.75
C ARG A 137 15.69 -9.40 -17.24
N LEU A 138 16.58 -8.57 -16.70
CA LEU A 138 16.59 -8.20 -15.29
C LEU A 138 15.24 -7.59 -14.92
N GLY A 139 14.72 -7.95 -13.75
CA GLY A 139 13.42 -7.51 -13.27
C GLY A 139 12.22 -8.35 -13.75
N ASP A 140 12.43 -9.32 -14.66
CA ASP A 140 11.38 -10.28 -15.01
C ASP A 140 11.09 -11.20 -13.82
N ARG A 141 9.81 -11.39 -13.50
CA ARG A 141 9.38 -12.36 -12.50
C ARG A 141 8.86 -13.62 -13.18
N VAL A 142 9.60 -14.70 -13.09
CA VAL A 142 9.21 -16.01 -13.62
C VAL A 142 8.18 -16.62 -12.69
N ILE A 143 6.96 -16.84 -13.19
CA ILE A 143 5.83 -17.34 -12.39
C ILE A 143 5.49 -18.81 -12.73
N ARG A 144 5.91 -19.32 -13.88
CA ARG A 144 5.72 -20.71 -14.29
C ARG A 144 6.76 -21.12 -15.34
N MET A 145 7.23 -22.36 -15.21
CA MET A 145 8.07 -23.03 -16.21
C MET A 145 7.47 -24.40 -16.52
N GLY A 146 7.03 -24.59 -17.75
CA GLY A 146 6.25 -25.77 -18.14
C GLY A 146 5.01 -25.91 -17.25
N ASN A 147 4.89 -27.02 -16.55
CA ASN A 147 3.79 -27.29 -15.62
C ASN A 147 4.12 -26.88 -14.16
N THR A 148 5.32 -26.37 -13.88
CA THR A 148 5.77 -26.03 -12.52
C THR A 148 5.55 -24.54 -12.27
N VAL A 149 4.81 -24.21 -11.20
CA VAL A 149 4.76 -22.86 -10.64
C VAL A 149 6.12 -22.56 -10.01
N THR A 150 6.69 -21.38 -10.29
CA THR A 150 8.06 -21.04 -9.88
C THR A 150 8.04 -19.91 -8.85
N GLU A 151 7.67 -20.24 -7.61
CA GLU A 151 7.70 -19.32 -6.47
C GLU A 151 9.05 -19.30 -5.76
N THR A 152 9.84 -20.39 -5.88
CA THR A 152 11.14 -20.51 -5.23
C THR A 152 12.24 -20.86 -6.25
N ASN A 153 13.49 -20.62 -5.82
CA ASN A 153 14.67 -20.96 -6.59
C ASN A 153 14.76 -22.47 -6.88
N GLU A 154 14.41 -23.29 -5.88
CA GLU A 154 14.38 -24.75 -5.99
C GLU A 154 13.38 -25.22 -7.05
N GLN A 155 12.21 -24.57 -7.14
CA GLN A 155 11.20 -24.90 -8.16
C GLN A 155 11.67 -24.55 -9.57
N VAL A 156 12.38 -23.42 -9.74
CA VAL A 156 13.02 -23.08 -11.02
C VAL A 156 14.05 -24.12 -11.40
N HIS A 157 14.90 -24.53 -10.47
CA HIS A 157 15.90 -25.57 -10.71
C HIS A 157 15.23 -26.91 -11.07
N ALA A 158 14.22 -27.33 -10.31
CA ALA A 158 13.48 -28.58 -10.57
C ALA A 158 12.80 -28.56 -11.97
N ALA A 159 12.27 -27.42 -12.39
CA ALA A 159 11.68 -27.29 -13.72
C ALA A 159 12.72 -27.42 -14.86
N LEU A 160 13.93 -26.87 -14.66
CA LEU A 160 15.03 -27.01 -15.61
C LEU A 160 15.53 -28.46 -15.70
N GLU A 161 15.67 -29.15 -14.57
CA GLU A 161 16.05 -30.54 -14.53
C GLU A 161 14.98 -31.46 -15.16
N ALA A 162 13.70 -31.22 -14.88
CA ALA A 162 12.61 -31.96 -15.50
C ALA A 162 12.53 -31.75 -17.04
N ALA A 163 12.91 -30.59 -17.54
CA ALA A 163 12.98 -30.31 -18.97
C ALA A 163 14.11 -31.09 -19.67
N ALA A 164 15.20 -31.41 -18.95
CA ALA A 164 16.31 -32.27 -19.42
C ALA A 164 16.81 -31.88 -20.82
N GLY A 165 16.93 -30.59 -21.11
CA GLY A 165 17.34 -30.06 -22.41
C GLY A 165 16.21 -29.90 -23.43
N ALA A 166 14.99 -30.30 -23.13
CA ALA A 166 13.84 -30.01 -23.97
C ALA A 166 13.41 -28.54 -23.81
N ALA A 167 12.77 -27.99 -24.85
CA ALA A 167 12.21 -26.65 -24.81
C ALA A 167 11.10 -26.54 -23.76
N VAL A 168 11.19 -25.56 -22.87
CA VAL A 168 10.22 -25.31 -21.81
C VAL A 168 9.58 -23.93 -22.00
N GLU A 169 8.24 -23.88 -21.90
CA GLU A 169 7.52 -22.61 -21.87
C GLU A 169 7.78 -21.88 -20.54
N VAL A 170 8.15 -20.63 -20.61
CA VAL A 170 8.34 -19.75 -19.45
C VAL A 170 7.31 -18.64 -19.48
N VAL A 171 6.48 -18.58 -18.44
CA VAL A 171 5.55 -17.48 -18.20
C VAL A 171 6.15 -16.55 -17.16
N TYR A 172 6.23 -15.29 -17.49
CA TYR A 172 6.84 -14.27 -16.65
C TYR A 172 6.06 -12.95 -16.68
N VAL A 173 6.26 -12.12 -15.65
CA VAL A 173 5.68 -10.79 -15.57
C VAL A 173 6.79 -9.76 -15.75
N ARG A 174 6.59 -8.82 -16.69
CA ARG A 174 7.48 -7.68 -16.97
C ARG A 174 6.68 -6.39 -16.90
N LYS A 175 7.01 -5.48 -16.00
CA LYS A 175 6.31 -4.20 -15.79
C LYS A 175 4.79 -4.35 -15.60
N GLY A 176 4.37 -5.38 -14.84
CA GLY A 176 2.96 -5.68 -14.58
C GLY A 176 2.23 -6.46 -15.68
N GLU A 177 2.83 -6.69 -16.84
CA GLU A 177 2.25 -7.46 -17.94
C GLU A 177 2.75 -8.89 -17.93
N GLN A 178 1.84 -9.85 -18.01
CA GLN A 178 2.18 -11.26 -18.17
C GLN A 178 2.58 -11.53 -19.63
N ARG A 179 3.69 -12.23 -19.79
CA ARG A 179 4.29 -12.61 -21.08
C ARG A 179 4.72 -14.06 -21.04
N GLN A 180 4.97 -14.63 -22.21
CA GLN A 180 5.50 -15.98 -22.35
C GLN A 180 6.61 -16.03 -23.36
N THR A 181 7.54 -16.97 -23.17
CA THR A 181 8.63 -17.29 -24.08
C THR A 181 8.98 -18.75 -23.99
N THR A 182 9.79 -19.25 -24.91
CA THR A 182 10.34 -20.60 -24.89
C THR A 182 11.82 -20.53 -24.53
N LEU A 183 12.23 -21.31 -23.55
CA LEU A 183 13.60 -21.43 -23.07
C LEU A 183 14.09 -22.85 -23.34
N LEU A 184 15.30 -22.97 -23.84
CA LEU A 184 15.98 -24.24 -24.07
C LEU A 184 17.11 -24.39 -23.04
N PRO A 185 16.92 -25.16 -21.94
CA PRO A 185 17.97 -25.40 -20.96
C PRO A 185 19.17 -26.10 -21.61
N VAL A 186 20.37 -25.83 -21.12
CA VAL A 186 21.60 -26.48 -21.58
C VAL A 186 22.29 -27.18 -20.43
N TRP A 187 23.00 -28.25 -20.75
CA TRP A 187 23.81 -28.98 -19.77
C TRP A 187 25.09 -28.21 -19.43
N ASP A 188 25.22 -27.83 -18.19
CA ASP A 188 26.41 -27.18 -17.67
C ASP A 188 27.46 -28.28 -17.35
N THR A 189 28.53 -28.29 -18.13
CA THR A 189 29.60 -29.30 -17.97
C THR A 189 30.45 -29.06 -16.73
N GLN A 190 30.45 -27.89 -16.15
CA GLN A 190 31.21 -27.58 -14.93
C GLN A 190 30.46 -28.03 -13.68
N ASN A 191 29.15 -27.85 -13.64
CA ASN A 191 28.31 -28.10 -12.49
C ASN A 191 27.45 -29.36 -12.61
N ALA A 192 27.51 -30.07 -13.75
CA ALA A 192 26.77 -31.30 -14.07
C ALA A 192 25.26 -31.17 -13.79
N GLN A 193 24.62 -30.13 -14.32
CA GLN A 193 23.19 -29.87 -14.15
C GLN A 193 22.63 -29.06 -15.33
N TRP A 194 21.31 -29.11 -15.52
CA TRP A 194 20.62 -28.29 -16.51
C TRP A 194 20.49 -26.85 -16.05
N ARG A 195 20.88 -25.89 -16.87
CA ARG A 195 20.87 -24.46 -16.53
C ARG A 195 20.26 -23.57 -17.62
N ALA A 196 19.71 -22.43 -17.17
CA ALA A 196 19.21 -21.37 -18.03
C ALA A 196 20.18 -20.17 -18.13
N GLY A 197 21.21 -20.10 -17.28
CA GLY A 197 22.15 -18.97 -17.24
C GLY A 197 21.54 -17.69 -16.66
N MET A 198 20.62 -17.83 -15.71
CA MET A 198 20.04 -16.73 -14.95
C MET A 198 20.19 -16.95 -13.46
N TRP A 199 20.30 -15.84 -12.74
CA TRP A 199 20.20 -15.79 -11.28
C TRP A 199 18.81 -15.34 -10.92
N VAL A 200 18.17 -16.06 -10.02
CA VAL A 200 16.83 -15.70 -9.55
C VAL A 200 16.82 -15.53 -8.04
N ARG A 201 15.92 -14.68 -7.57
CA ARG A 201 15.68 -14.39 -6.16
C ARG A 201 14.19 -14.57 -5.87
N ASP A 202 13.87 -15.29 -4.82
CA ASP A 202 12.51 -15.59 -4.38
C ASP A 202 12.14 -14.89 -3.08
N SER A 203 13.14 -14.35 -2.39
CA SER A 203 12.94 -13.71 -1.09
C SER A 203 13.90 -12.55 -0.89
N SER A 204 13.49 -11.61 -0.06
CA SER A 204 14.31 -10.50 0.41
C SER A 204 14.17 -10.40 1.92
N ALA A 205 15.23 -9.93 2.59
CA ALA A 205 15.21 -9.70 4.01
C ALA A 205 15.49 -8.23 4.33
N GLY A 206 14.90 -7.75 5.40
CA GLY A 206 15.10 -6.39 5.91
C GLY A 206 15.05 -6.36 7.43
N VAL A 207 15.31 -5.20 7.99
CA VAL A 207 15.20 -4.94 9.43
C VAL A 207 14.16 -3.85 9.62
N GLY A 208 13.26 -4.06 10.57
CA GLY A 208 12.29 -3.07 11.03
C GLY A 208 12.50 -2.74 12.51
N THR A 209 11.80 -1.73 12.98
CA THR A 209 11.74 -1.38 14.39
C THR A 209 10.30 -1.47 14.88
N LEU A 210 10.07 -2.29 15.89
CA LEU A 210 8.79 -2.38 16.58
C LEU A 210 8.48 -1.01 17.20
N THR A 211 7.45 -0.35 16.70
CA THR A 211 7.09 1.01 17.14
C THR A 211 6.19 0.97 18.36
N PHE A 212 5.17 0.11 18.32
CA PHE A 212 4.27 -0.09 19.46
C PHE A 212 3.60 -1.45 19.43
N VAL A 213 3.07 -1.84 20.60
CA VAL A 213 2.19 -3.00 20.79
C VAL A 213 0.88 -2.53 21.40
N ASP A 214 -0.23 -2.94 20.83
CA ASP A 214 -1.56 -2.88 21.42
C ASP A 214 -1.91 -4.29 21.97
N ALA A 215 -1.73 -4.46 23.26
CA ALA A 215 -1.98 -5.75 23.91
C ALA A 215 -3.47 -6.11 23.97
N GLN A 216 -4.38 -5.12 23.92
CA GLN A 216 -5.83 -5.35 23.95
C GLN A 216 -6.33 -5.86 22.61
N ALA A 217 -5.85 -5.27 21.51
CA ALA A 217 -6.18 -5.68 20.17
C ALA A 217 -5.35 -6.89 19.69
N GLY A 218 -4.28 -7.26 20.40
CA GLY A 218 -3.36 -8.33 20.00
C GLY A 218 -2.57 -8.00 18.73
N VAL A 219 -2.31 -6.71 18.46
CA VAL A 219 -1.59 -6.24 17.28
C VAL A 219 -0.33 -5.47 17.66
N PHE A 220 0.62 -5.44 16.74
CA PHE A 220 1.79 -4.58 16.85
C PHE A 220 2.02 -3.85 15.52
N ALA A 221 2.77 -2.77 15.57
CA ALA A 221 3.14 -2.01 14.38
C ALA A 221 4.62 -1.63 14.39
N GLY A 222 5.19 -1.64 13.20
CA GLY A 222 6.52 -1.13 12.93
C GLY A 222 6.46 -0.08 11.83
N LEU A 223 7.19 1.00 11.99
CA LEU A 223 7.42 1.96 10.92
C LEU A 223 8.41 1.34 9.92
N GLY A 224 8.12 1.48 8.65
CA GLY A 224 8.92 0.97 7.57
C GLY A 224 8.88 1.89 6.35
N HIS A 225 9.69 1.55 5.37
CA HIS A 225 9.69 2.20 4.06
C HIS A 225 9.43 1.13 2.98
N PRO A 226 9.02 1.53 1.77
CA PRO A 226 8.88 0.60 0.66
C PRO A 226 10.19 -0.14 0.41
N ILE A 227 10.10 -1.46 0.23
CA ILE A 227 11.25 -2.29 -0.08
C ILE A 227 11.35 -2.44 -1.58
N SER A 228 12.50 -2.03 -2.11
CA SER A 228 12.88 -2.22 -3.50
C SER A 228 13.98 -3.27 -3.58
N ASP A 229 13.99 -4.02 -4.66
CA ASP A 229 15.08 -4.95 -4.94
C ASP A 229 16.37 -4.15 -5.22
N SER A 230 17.47 -4.56 -4.59
CA SER A 230 18.75 -3.85 -4.68
C SER A 230 19.40 -3.90 -6.05
N ASP A 231 19.07 -4.91 -6.86
CA ASP A 231 19.70 -5.15 -8.15
C ASP A 231 18.90 -4.50 -9.29
N THR A 232 17.58 -4.44 -9.14
CA THR A 232 16.68 -3.91 -10.18
C THR A 232 16.11 -2.53 -9.85
N GLY A 233 16.10 -2.13 -8.56
CA GLY A 233 15.45 -0.91 -8.08
C GLY A 233 13.91 -0.94 -8.11
N GLU A 234 13.31 -2.03 -8.59
CA GLU A 234 11.87 -2.18 -8.67
C GLU A 234 11.28 -2.57 -7.30
N ARG A 235 10.01 -2.19 -7.09
CA ARG A 235 9.30 -2.64 -5.89
C ARG A 235 9.06 -4.13 -5.94
N VAL A 236 9.39 -4.82 -4.86
CA VAL A 236 9.11 -6.26 -4.73
C VAL A 236 7.61 -6.48 -4.62
N ALA A 237 7.03 -7.26 -5.57
CA ALA A 237 5.65 -7.72 -5.46
C ALA A 237 5.61 -8.82 -4.39
N LEU A 238 5.02 -8.47 -3.25
CA LEU A 238 4.98 -9.31 -2.07
C LEU A 238 3.86 -10.35 -2.14
N ARG A 239 4.21 -11.63 -2.03
CA ARG A 239 3.27 -12.74 -1.86
C ARG A 239 2.94 -12.97 -0.38
N SER A 240 3.98 -13.03 0.45
CA SER A 240 3.87 -13.22 1.89
C SER A 240 5.10 -12.68 2.61
N GLY A 241 5.02 -12.54 3.94
CA GLY A 241 6.14 -12.13 4.75
C GLY A 241 6.09 -12.77 6.13
N GLU A 242 7.23 -12.85 6.75
CA GLU A 242 7.43 -13.37 8.11
C GLU A 242 8.19 -12.33 8.94
N ILE A 243 7.78 -12.20 10.19
CA ILE A 243 8.52 -11.46 11.20
C ILE A 243 9.37 -12.46 11.96
N VAL A 244 10.66 -12.19 12.01
CA VAL A 244 11.64 -13.09 12.65
C VAL A 244 12.47 -12.33 13.68
N ALA A 245 12.97 -13.06 14.67
CA ALA A 245 13.94 -12.48 15.60
C ALA A 245 15.22 -12.07 14.82
N CYS A 246 15.79 -10.93 15.18
CA CYS A 246 17.05 -10.47 14.61
C CYS A 246 18.00 -9.96 15.69
N GLN A 247 19.27 -9.95 15.38
CA GLN A 247 20.31 -9.34 16.19
C GLN A 247 21.06 -8.34 15.34
N ILE A 248 21.16 -7.10 15.82
CA ILE A 248 21.97 -6.07 15.16
C ILE A 248 23.45 -6.35 15.43
N VAL A 249 24.20 -6.67 14.40
CA VAL A 249 25.63 -6.98 14.50
C VAL A 249 26.52 -5.78 14.13
N GLY A 250 25.95 -4.73 13.56
CA GLY A 250 26.66 -3.52 13.20
C GLY A 250 25.71 -2.43 12.73
N CYS A 251 26.20 -1.19 12.73
CA CYS A 251 25.49 -0.02 12.24
C CYS A 251 26.48 0.89 11.52
N THR A 252 26.12 1.35 10.33
CA THR A 252 26.85 2.39 9.60
C THR A 252 26.01 3.65 9.58
N GLY A 253 26.56 4.77 10.08
CA GLY A 253 25.87 6.06 10.04
C GLY A 253 25.59 6.50 8.61
N GLY A 254 24.37 6.98 8.35
CA GLY A 254 24.04 7.62 7.10
C GLY A 254 24.80 8.95 6.94
N THR A 255 25.29 9.24 5.75
CA THR A 255 25.76 10.57 5.37
C THR A 255 24.58 11.33 4.76
N ALA A 256 24.41 12.60 5.17
CA ALA A 256 23.45 13.47 4.50
C ALA A 256 23.88 13.60 3.02
N GLY A 257 22.97 13.24 2.12
CA GLY A 257 23.15 13.41 0.68
C GLY A 257 22.87 14.85 0.26
#